data_6b2f6372d441b441e01d10e12bd08c26
#
_entry.id   6b2f6372d441b441e01d10e12bd08c26
#
_cell.length_a   1.000
_cell.length_b   1.000
_cell.length_c   1.000
_cell.angle_alpha   90.00
_cell.angle_beta   90.00
_cell.angle_gamma   90.00
#
_symmetry.space_group_name_H-M   'P 1'
#
loop_
_entity.id
_entity.type
_entity.pdbx_description
1 polymer ?
#
loop_
_entity_poly.entity_id
_entity_poly.type
_entity_poly.pdbx_seq_one_letter_code
_entity_poly.pdbx_strand_id
1 'polypeptide(L)'
;MHELSDETHREIQRLSAAGDMRADASEFAEALTLYWAAWDLLPEPKTEWEAATWILAAIGDANFLAGNYEAGRDNLSNAMHCPGAVGNPFLHLRLGQCQFELGTPDRAADELMRAYMGDGGKVFEGQDPKYLRFLQTRAKGVSPPKKPWQIWK
;
A
#
# COMPACT_ATOMS: atom_id res chain seq x y z
N MET A 1 -17.62 -21.47 -7.83
CA MET A 1 -16.44 -20.59 -7.78
C MET A 1 -16.62 -19.48 -8.80
N HIS A 2 -16.49 -18.25 -8.36
CA HIS A 2 -16.64 -17.10 -9.25
C HIS A 2 -15.28 -16.68 -9.77
N GLU A 3 -15.19 -16.57 -11.10
CA GLU A 3 -14.00 -16.04 -11.75
C GLU A 3 -14.40 -14.83 -12.57
N LEU A 4 -13.49 -13.87 -12.68
CA LEU A 4 -13.68 -12.75 -13.60
C LEU A 4 -13.66 -13.27 -15.04
N SER A 5 -14.53 -12.72 -15.90
CA SER A 5 -14.43 -13.02 -17.32
C SER A 5 -13.06 -12.56 -17.84
N ASP A 6 -12.57 -13.22 -18.89
CA ASP A 6 -11.28 -12.86 -19.49
C ASP A 6 -11.28 -11.42 -19.98
N GLU A 7 -12.40 -10.95 -20.51
CA GLU A 7 -12.55 -9.56 -20.97
C GLU A 7 -12.45 -8.58 -19.81
N THR A 8 -13.17 -8.83 -18.71
CA THR A 8 -13.13 -7.99 -17.52
C THR A 8 -11.72 -7.97 -16.91
N HIS A 9 -11.09 -9.12 -16.80
CA HIS A 9 -9.74 -9.23 -16.26
C HIS A 9 -8.74 -8.43 -17.08
N ARG A 10 -8.78 -8.56 -18.41
CA ARG A 10 -7.90 -7.79 -19.31
C ARG A 10 -8.11 -6.29 -19.19
N GLU A 11 -9.38 -5.86 -19.09
CA GLU A 11 -9.69 -4.43 -18.98
C GLU A 11 -9.21 -3.86 -17.64
N ILE A 12 -9.36 -4.61 -16.54
CA ILE A 12 -8.83 -4.22 -15.24
C ILE A 12 -7.30 -4.08 -15.32
N GLN A 13 -6.63 -5.04 -15.94
CA GLN A 13 -5.17 -5.00 -16.11
C GLN A 13 -4.73 -3.79 -16.95
N ARG A 14 -5.46 -3.50 -18.02
CA ARG A 14 -5.16 -2.37 -18.90
C ARG A 14 -5.28 -1.03 -18.15
N LEU A 15 -6.36 -0.86 -17.41
CA LEU A 15 -6.61 0.35 -16.63
C LEU A 15 -5.59 0.50 -15.51
N SER A 16 -5.27 -0.58 -14.83
CA SER A 16 -4.29 -0.57 -13.73
C SER A 16 -2.90 -0.22 -14.25
N ALA A 17 -2.50 -0.80 -15.38
CA ALA A 17 -1.20 -0.48 -16.00
C ALA A 17 -1.13 0.98 -16.45
N ALA A 18 -2.22 1.51 -17.03
CA ALA A 18 -2.29 2.91 -17.42
C ALA A 18 -2.22 3.83 -16.19
N GLY A 19 -2.88 3.43 -15.10
CA GLY A 19 -2.80 4.14 -13.82
C GLY A 19 -1.38 4.16 -13.27
N ASP A 20 -0.68 3.02 -13.33
CA ASP A 20 0.71 2.92 -12.87
C ASP A 20 1.63 3.87 -13.65
N MET A 21 1.44 3.99 -14.95
CA MET A 21 2.22 4.92 -15.76
C MET A 21 1.99 6.36 -15.33
N ARG A 22 0.75 6.72 -15.02
CA ARG A 22 0.42 8.07 -14.54
C ARG A 22 1.03 8.32 -13.15
N ALA A 23 0.94 7.33 -12.26
CA ALA A 23 1.52 7.44 -10.93
C ALA A 23 3.05 7.59 -10.99
N ASP A 24 3.71 6.85 -11.88
CA ASP A 24 5.15 6.96 -12.07
C ASP A 24 5.56 8.36 -12.56
N ALA A 25 4.68 9.03 -13.30
CA ALA A 25 4.88 10.40 -13.72
C ALA A 25 4.41 11.43 -12.67
N SER A 26 4.04 10.99 -11.49
CA SER A 26 3.47 11.82 -10.42
C SER A 26 2.16 12.52 -10.81
N GLU A 27 1.47 11.98 -11.79
CA GLU A 27 0.14 12.44 -12.21
C GLU A 27 -0.92 11.67 -11.43
N PHE A 28 -1.01 11.96 -10.12
CA PHE A 28 -1.81 11.14 -9.20
C PHE A 28 -3.31 11.25 -9.43
N ALA A 29 -3.82 12.42 -9.82
CA ALA A 29 -5.25 12.59 -10.10
C ALA A 29 -5.69 11.70 -11.27
N GLU A 30 -4.89 11.68 -12.33
CA GLU A 30 -5.15 10.83 -13.50
C GLU A 30 -5.00 9.35 -13.16
N ALA A 31 -3.98 9.00 -12.36
CA ALA A 31 -3.79 7.63 -11.89
C ALA A 31 -5.01 7.14 -11.11
N LEU A 32 -5.49 7.95 -10.17
CA LEU A 32 -6.67 7.62 -9.36
C LEU A 32 -7.91 7.41 -10.21
N THR A 33 -8.13 8.25 -11.23
CA THR A 33 -9.26 8.07 -12.14
C THR A 33 -9.22 6.70 -12.81
N LEU A 34 -8.03 6.27 -13.26
CA LEU A 34 -7.85 4.98 -13.93
C LEU A 34 -8.03 3.81 -12.96
N TYR A 35 -7.47 3.90 -11.75
CA TYR A 35 -7.62 2.86 -10.74
C TYR A 35 -9.08 2.70 -10.31
N TRP A 36 -9.80 3.80 -10.11
CA TRP A 36 -11.22 3.73 -9.75
C TRP A 36 -12.06 3.15 -10.89
N ALA A 37 -11.71 3.43 -12.15
CA ALA A 37 -12.37 2.80 -13.29
C ALA A 37 -12.16 1.28 -13.27
N ALA A 38 -10.96 0.81 -12.91
CA ALA A 38 -10.70 -0.61 -12.74
C ALA A 38 -11.55 -1.20 -11.60
N TRP A 39 -11.63 -0.50 -10.47
CA TRP A 39 -12.44 -0.90 -9.34
C TRP A 39 -13.92 -1.08 -9.73
N ASP A 40 -14.44 -0.16 -10.51
CA ASP A 40 -15.85 -0.17 -10.93
C ASP A 40 -16.20 -1.39 -11.78
N LEU A 41 -15.22 -2.02 -12.40
CA LEU A 41 -15.43 -3.23 -13.20
C LEU A 41 -15.55 -4.49 -12.36
N LEU A 42 -15.18 -4.45 -11.08
CA LEU A 42 -15.29 -5.62 -10.21
C LEU A 42 -16.76 -5.91 -9.90
N PRO A 43 -17.19 -7.17 -10.07
CA PRO A 43 -18.54 -7.56 -9.64
C PRO A 43 -18.70 -7.52 -8.12
N GLU A 44 -19.92 -7.25 -7.65
CA GLU A 44 -20.21 -7.32 -6.22
C GLU A 44 -20.24 -8.80 -5.75
N PRO A 45 -19.76 -9.10 -4.53
CA PRO A 45 -19.09 -8.19 -3.59
C PRO A 45 -17.63 -7.95 -3.99
N LYS A 46 -17.29 -6.69 -4.20
CA LYS A 46 -15.97 -6.30 -4.76
C LYS A 46 -14.79 -6.76 -3.91
N THR A 47 -14.94 -6.74 -2.58
CA THR A 47 -13.87 -7.07 -1.64
C THR A 47 -13.49 -8.56 -1.60
N GLU A 48 -14.24 -9.42 -2.29
CA GLU A 48 -13.91 -10.84 -2.38
C GLU A 48 -12.88 -11.18 -3.46
N TRP A 49 -12.55 -10.23 -4.34
CA TRP A 49 -11.64 -10.47 -5.44
C TRP A 49 -10.19 -10.12 -5.05
N GLU A 50 -9.23 -10.94 -5.47
CA GLU A 50 -7.81 -10.60 -5.30
C GLU A 50 -7.47 -9.26 -5.96
N ALA A 51 -8.08 -8.99 -7.12
CA ALA A 51 -7.88 -7.73 -7.81
C ALA A 51 -8.25 -6.53 -6.94
N ALA A 52 -9.26 -6.67 -6.07
CA ALA A 52 -9.64 -5.59 -5.16
C ALA A 52 -8.49 -5.18 -4.25
N THR A 53 -7.73 -6.15 -3.74
CA THR A 53 -6.56 -5.88 -2.89
C THR A 53 -5.56 -4.98 -3.60
N TRP A 54 -5.20 -5.34 -4.82
CA TRP A 54 -4.16 -4.62 -5.56
C TRP A 54 -4.65 -3.27 -6.08
N ILE A 55 -5.92 -3.16 -6.45
CA ILE A 55 -6.51 -1.89 -6.87
C ILE A 55 -6.54 -0.92 -5.68
N LEU A 56 -7.02 -1.36 -4.52
CA LEU A 56 -7.04 -0.51 -3.33
C LEU A 56 -5.64 -0.16 -2.84
N ALA A 57 -4.68 -1.09 -2.98
CA ALA A 57 -3.29 -0.82 -2.67
C ALA A 57 -2.74 0.30 -3.56
N ALA A 58 -3.01 0.24 -4.86
CA ALA A 58 -2.56 1.26 -5.81
C ALA A 58 -3.21 2.61 -5.53
N ILE A 59 -4.51 2.62 -5.22
CA ILE A 59 -5.24 3.83 -4.87
C ILE A 59 -4.67 4.45 -3.59
N GLY A 60 -4.48 3.63 -2.56
CA GLY A 60 -3.92 4.09 -1.29
C GLY A 60 -2.50 4.64 -1.44
N ASP A 61 -1.67 3.96 -2.22
CA ASP A 61 -0.32 4.41 -2.52
C ASP A 61 -0.32 5.76 -3.25
N ALA A 62 -1.14 5.90 -4.28
CA ALA A 62 -1.25 7.16 -5.03
C ALA A 62 -1.73 8.31 -4.13
N ASN A 63 -2.70 8.05 -3.27
CA ASN A 63 -3.16 9.04 -2.30
C ASN A 63 -2.08 9.41 -1.30
N PHE A 64 -1.34 8.45 -0.80
CA PHE A 64 -0.22 8.73 0.11
C PHE A 64 0.82 9.63 -0.58
N LEU A 65 1.24 9.27 -1.79
CA LEU A 65 2.25 10.02 -2.53
C LEU A 65 1.77 11.43 -2.89
N ALA A 66 0.47 11.60 -3.09
CA ALA A 66 -0.14 12.91 -3.35
C ALA A 66 -0.34 13.74 -2.08
N GLY A 67 -0.07 13.18 -0.89
CA GLY A 67 -0.29 13.86 0.38
C GLY A 67 -1.73 13.77 0.90
N ASN A 68 -2.56 12.95 0.28
CA ASN A 68 -3.96 12.74 0.67
C ASN A 68 -4.03 11.60 1.70
N TYR A 69 -3.51 11.85 2.90
CA TYR A 69 -3.31 10.81 3.91
C TYR A 69 -4.60 10.21 4.45
N GLU A 70 -5.66 11.02 4.58
CA GLU A 70 -6.96 10.54 5.03
C GLU A 70 -7.56 9.56 4.04
N ALA A 71 -7.59 9.93 2.76
CA ALA A 71 -8.06 9.04 1.69
C ALA A 71 -7.20 7.78 1.62
N GLY A 72 -5.88 7.94 1.70
CA GLY A 72 -4.94 6.81 1.68
C GLY A 72 -5.19 5.84 2.83
N ARG A 73 -5.36 6.35 4.05
CA ARG A 73 -5.71 5.54 5.22
C ARG A 73 -7.00 4.75 4.96
N ASP A 74 -8.04 5.41 4.47
CA ASP A 74 -9.33 4.77 4.26
C ASP A 74 -9.25 3.67 3.20
N ASN A 75 -8.56 3.93 2.08
CA ASN A 75 -8.37 2.94 1.02
C ASN A 75 -7.60 1.71 1.54
N LEU A 76 -6.52 1.94 2.27
CA LEU A 76 -5.67 0.85 2.78
C LEU A 76 -6.36 0.08 3.90
N SER A 77 -7.16 0.74 4.73
CA SER A 77 -7.98 0.07 5.74
C SER A 77 -9.01 -0.85 5.06
N ASN A 78 -9.63 -0.37 3.98
CA ASN A 78 -10.56 -1.20 3.20
C ASN A 78 -9.84 -2.38 2.54
N ALA A 79 -8.60 -2.17 2.08
CA ALA A 79 -7.80 -3.25 1.49
C ALA A 79 -7.58 -4.41 2.47
N MET A 80 -7.50 -4.12 3.78
CA MET A 80 -7.29 -5.15 4.79
C MET A 80 -8.43 -6.18 4.86
N HIS A 81 -9.60 -5.86 4.31
CA HIS A 81 -10.73 -6.79 4.20
C HIS A 81 -10.69 -7.61 2.92
N CYS A 82 -9.70 -7.42 2.08
CA CYS A 82 -9.57 -8.10 0.80
C CYS A 82 -8.57 -9.26 0.88
N PRO A 83 -8.61 -10.21 -0.07
CA PRO A 83 -7.76 -11.40 -0.02
C PRO A 83 -6.26 -11.07 0.04
N GLY A 84 -5.54 -11.72 0.96
CA GLY A 84 -4.09 -11.64 1.05
C GLY A 84 -3.52 -10.32 1.54
N ALA A 85 -4.36 -9.38 1.99
CA ALA A 85 -3.91 -8.06 2.42
C ALA A 85 -3.23 -8.09 3.79
N VAL A 86 -3.87 -8.73 4.76
CA VAL A 86 -3.32 -8.80 6.12
C VAL A 86 -2.00 -9.58 6.09
N GLY A 87 -0.95 -8.98 6.63
CA GLY A 87 0.39 -9.54 6.60
C GLY A 87 1.24 -9.09 5.41
N ASN A 88 0.67 -8.35 4.46
CA ASN A 88 1.45 -7.78 3.36
C ASN A 88 2.26 -6.57 3.87
N PRO A 89 3.61 -6.65 3.87
CA PRO A 89 4.43 -5.58 4.45
C PRO A 89 4.21 -4.21 3.83
N PHE A 90 4.04 -4.14 2.52
CA PHE A 90 3.83 -2.85 1.83
C PHE A 90 2.52 -2.18 2.27
N LEU A 91 1.44 -2.95 2.38
CA LEU A 91 0.14 -2.41 2.78
C LEU A 91 0.18 -1.90 4.22
N HIS A 92 0.82 -2.64 5.12
CA HIS A 92 1.01 -2.20 6.50
C HIS A 92 1.90 -0.97 6.58
N LEU A 93 2.96 -0.90 5.77
CA LEU A 93 3.83 0.27 5.70
C LEU A 93 3.03 1.52 5.32
N ARG A 94 2.33 1.47 4.19
CA ARG A 94 1.58 2.64 3.68
C ARG A 94 0.48 3.06 4.64
N LEU A 95 -0.25 2.11 5.21
CA LEU A 95 -1.28 2.42 6.20
C LEU A 95 -0.66 3.09 7.43
N GLY A 96 0.44 2.53 7.94
CA GLY A 96 1.15 3.11 9.08
C GLY A 96 1.68 4.51 8.79
N GLN A 97 2.19 4.75 7.59
CA GLN A 97 2.66 6.07 7.19
C GLN A 97 1.51 7.09 7.14
N CYS A 98 0.37 6.70 6.60
CA CYS A 98 -0.82 7.58 6.59
C CYS A 98 -1.25 7.92 8.01
N GLN A 99 -1.30 6.92 8.89
CA GLN A 99 -1.68 7.12 10.30
C GLN A 99 -0.69 8.01 11.03
N PHE A 100 0.60 7.86 10.75
CA PHE A 100 1.63 8.74 11.30
C PHE A 100 1.39 10.19 10.91
N GLU A 101 1.16 10.44 9.63
CA GLU A 101 0.92 11.79 9.11
C GLU A 101 -0.38 12.40 9.65
N LEU A 102 -1.37 11.58 9.98
CA LEU A 102 -2.65 12.02 10.53
C LEU A 102 -2.63 12.19 12.06
N GLY A 103 -1.49 11.92 12.71
CA GLY A 103 -1.37 12.13 14.14
C GLY A 103 -2.01 11.04 15.00
N THR A 104 -2.04 9.80 14.53
CA THR A 104 -2.49 8.64 15.30
C THR A 104 -1.31 7.70 15.57
N PRO A 105 -0.39 8.09 16.50
CA PRO A 105 0.90 7.41 16.63
C PRO A 105 0.81 5.96 17.08
N ASP A 106 -0.14 5.59 17.94
CA ASP A 106 -0.22 4.21 18.42
C ASP A 106 -0.62 3.26 17.29
N ARG A 107 -1.55 3.66 16.45
CA ARG A 107 -1.94 2.86 15.27
C ARG A 107 -0.82 2.80 14.25
N ALA A 108 -0.15 3.95 14.03
CA ALA A 108 0.98 4.00 13.12
C ALA A 108 2.10 3.05 13.56
N ALA A 109 2.43 3.04 14.86
CA ALA A 109 3.47 2.16 15.39
C ALA A 109 3.10 0.67 15.19
N ASP A 110 1.84 0.31 15.40
CA ASP A 110 1.38 -1.07 15.22
C ASP A 110 1.52 -1.50 13.76
N GLU A 111 1.06 -0.68 12.83
CA GLU A 111 1.13 -1.00 11.40
C GLU A 111 2.56 -1.04 10.88
N LEU A 112 3.39 -0.07 11.28
CA LEU A 112 4.80 -0.05 10.88
C LEU A 112 5.56 -1.24 11.45
N MET A 113 5.22 -1.68 12.67
CA MET A 113 5.81 -2.88 13.24
C MET A 113 5.40 -4.13 12.46
N ARG A 114 4.13 -4.23 12.05
CA ARG A 114 3.66 -5.34 11.21
C ARG A 114 4.43 -5.38 9.90
N ALA A 115 4.67 -4.22 9.28
CA ALA A 115 5.49 -4.12 8.08
C ALA A 115 6.91 -4.63 8.34
N TYR A 116 7.52 -4.19 9.44
CA TYR A 116 8.86 -4.60 9.82
C TYR A 116 8.94 -6.10 10.10
N MET A 117 7.97 -6.64 10.80
CA MET A 117 7.93 -8.08 11.09
C MET A 117 7.83 -8.93 9.82
N GLY A 118 7.19 -8.40 8.78
CA GLY A 118 7.03 -9.12 7.51
C GLY A 118 8.26 -9.07 6.62
N ASP A 119 8.99 -7.95 6.60
CA ASP A 119 10.06 -7.72 5.63
C ASP A 119 11.36 -7.17 6.23
N GLY A 120 11.40 -6.97 7.54
CA GLY A 120 12.55 -6.38 8.22
C GLY A 120 12.80 -4.95 7.82
N GLY A 121 14.04 -4.47 8.02
CA GLY A 121 14.42 -3.11 7.67
C GLY A 121 14.24 -2.76 6.21
N LYS A 122 14.23 -3.77 5.34
CA LYS A 122 14.06 -3.61 3.90
C LYS A 122 12.78 -2.86 3.54
N VAL A 123 11.71 -3.00 4.33
CA VAL A 123 10.44 -2.32 4.07
C VAL A 123 10.59 -0.80 4.07
N PHE A 124 11.57 -0.28 4.80
CA PHE A 124 11.82 1.16 4.89
C PHE A 124 12.76 1.69 3.82
N GLU A 125 13.26 0.81 2.95
CA GLU A 125 14.16 1.22 1.87
C GLU A 125 13.47 2.21 0.94
N GLY A 126 14.13 3.35 0.67
CA GLY A 126 13.56 4.40 -0.17
C GLY A 126 12.48 5.25 0.48
N GLN A 127 12.16 5.01 1.76
CA GLN A 127 11.18 5.80 2.50
C GLN A 127 11.85 6.95 3.25
N ASP A 128 11.07 7.97 3.60
CA ASP A 128 11.56 9.04 4.45
C ASP A 128 12.06 8.44 5.78
N PRO A 129 13.28 8.78 6.22
CA PRO A 129 13.85 8.22 7.45
C PRO A 129 13.01 8.46 8.72
N LYS A 130 12.11 9.43 8.71
CA LYS A 130 11.30 9.75 9.88
C LYS A 130 10.43 8.58 10.34
N TYR A 131 9.97 7.73 9.42
CA TYR A 131 9.12 6.60 9.77
C TYR A 131 9.87 5.53 10.54
N LEU A 132 11.06 5.18 10.07
CA LEU A 132 11.90 4.21 10.78
C LEU A 132 12.32 4.77 12.14
N ARG A 133 12.74 6.03 12.20
CA ARG A 133 13.10 6.69 13.46
C ARG A 133 11.95 6.65 14.46
N PHE A 134 10.73 6.94 13.98
CA PHE A 134 9.55 6.87 14.83
C PHE A 134 9.37 5.45 15.39
N LEU A 135 9.44 4.43 14.53
CA LEU A 135 9.27 3.04 14.99
C LEU A 135 10.35 2.67 16.02
N GLN A 136 11.59 3.11 15.82
CA GLN A 136 12.69 2.85 16.76
C GLN A 136 12.44 3.46 18.15
N THR A 137 11.66 4.53 18.24
CA THR A 137 11.27 5.09 19.54
C THR A 137 10.23 4.24 20.27
N ARG A 138 9.54 3.36 19.54
CA ARG A 138 8.44 2.54 20.08
C ARG A 138 8.82 1.09 20.31
N ALA A 139 9.92 0.62 19.69
CA ALA A 139 10.30 -0.77 19.77
C ALA A 139 11.82 -0.91 19.74
N LYS A 140 12.34 -1.86 20.54
CA LYS A 140 13.76 -2.21 20.55
C LYS A 140 14.07 -3.18 19.41
N GLY A 141 15.29 -3.16 18.92
CA GLY A 141 15.77 -4.12 17.94
C GLY A 141 15.37 -3.86 16.50
N VAL A 142 14.73 -2.72 16.24
CA VAL A 142 14.38 -2.34 14.87
C VAL A 142 15.63 -1.78 14.18
N SER A 143 16.06 -2.46 13.11
CA SER A 143 17.27 -2.12 12.36
C SER A 143 16.94 -1.50 11.01
N PRO A 144 17.79 -0.57 10.51
CA PRO A 144 17.61 -0.02 9.17
C PRO A 144 17.88 -1.07 8.09
N PRO A 145 17.51 -0.78 6.83
CA PRO A 145 17.85 -1.67 5.72
C PRO A 145 19.36 -1.85 5.64
N LYS A 146 19.80 -3.07 5.29
CA LYS A 146 21.24 -3.34 5.12
C LYS A 146 21.76 -2.58 3.92
N LYS A 147 22.94 -2.00 4.07
CA LYS A 147 23.66 -1.42 2.94
C LYS A 147 24.14 -2.55 2.03
N PRO A 148 24.31 -2.31 0.71
CA PRO A 148 24.71 -3.38 -0.21
C PRO A 148 25.93 -4.18 0.20
N TRP A 149 26.93 -3.52 0.81
CA TRP A 149 28.16 -4.20 1.28
C TRP A 149 27.96 -5.04 2.53
N GLN A 150 26.82 -4.90 3.24
CA GLN A 150 26.50 -5.67 4.45
C GLN A 150 25.79 -6.99 4.14
N ILE A 151 25.30 -7.15 2.92
CA ILE A 151 24.54 -8.35 2.53
C ILE A 151 25.43 -9.61 2.59
N TRP A 152 26.74 -9.44 2.38
CA TRP A 152 27.71 -10.54 2.30
C TRP A 152 28.40 -10.83 3.63
N LYS A 153 27.95 -10.26 4.72
CA LYS A 153 28.51 -10.51 6.06
C LYS A 153 27.72 -11.53 6.83
#